data_1aae3e3a6bab3468e87ca1c0d232269f
#
_entry.id   1aae3e3a6bab3468e87ca1c0d232269f
#
_cell.length_a   1.000
_cell.length_b   1.000
_cell.length_c   1.000
_cell.angle_alpha   90.00
_cell.angle_beta   90.00
_cell.angle_gamma   90.00
#
_symmetry.space_group_name_H-M   'P 1'
#
loop_
_entity.id
_entity.type
_entity.pdbx_description
1 polymer ?
#
loop_
_entity_poly.entity_id
_entity_poly.type
_entity_poly.pdbx_seq_one_letter_code
_entity_poly.pdbx_strand_id
1 'polypeptide(L)'
;IGYVGSLTTIRLDIELLYQIAQQRTNYNFVFVGPEDNVFIQHPLHKLKNVYFLGGKDIEELPDYIEQFDVCMNPQILNDITIGNYPLKIDEYLAMGKPTVATETHTMRDIFSKYVFLATNVDEYLTAIDQALTEINDLEKKKERIDFAHTHSWTNSVNKIYHSIELFKNSKI
;
A
#
# COMPACT_ATOMS: atom_id res chain seq x y z
N ILE A 1 -2.02 0.36 12.14
CA ILE A 1 -1.29 0.31 10.86
C ILE A 1 -1.74 -0.94 10.13
N GLY A 2 -2.34 -0.79 8.95
CA GLY A 2 -2.98 -1.90 8.26
C GLY A 2 -2.35 -2.30 6.93
N TYR A 3 -2.46 -3.58 6.61
CA TYR A 3 -2.16 -4.13 5.28
C TYR A 3 -3.27 -5.08 4.86
N VAL A 4 -3.70 -4.99 3.61
CA VAL A 4 -4.66 -5.90 2.98
C VAL A 4 -4.02 -6.58 1.77
N GLY A 5 -4.10 -7.91 1.72
CA GLY A 5 -3.61 -8.73 0.60
C GLY A 5 -2.84 -9.95 1.04
N SER A 6 -2.43 -10.79 0.10
CA SER A 6 -1.66 -12.00 0.39
C SER A 6 -0.34 -11.67 1.08
N LEU A 7 -0.10 -12.33 2.21
CA LEU A 7 1.11 -12.23 3.02
C LEU A 7 2.11 -13.29 2.54
N THR A 8 2.92 -12.93 1.56
CA THR A 8 3.89 -13.84 0.94
C THR A 8 5.28 -13.22 0.91
N THR A 9 6.28 -13.97 1.32
CA THR A 9 7.67 -13.52 1.38
C THR A 9 8.31 -13.25 0.02
N ILE A 10 7.68 -13.70 -1.07
CA ILE A 10 8.09 -13.33 -2.41
C ILE A 10 7.74 -11.87 -2.76
N ARG A 11 6.80 -11.25 -2.04
CA ARG A 11 6.31 -9.90 -2.28
C ARG A 11 6.54 -8.93 -1.13
N LEU A 12 6.49 -9.41 0.10
CA LEU A 12 6.58 -8.59 1.31
C LEU A 12 7.88 -8.85 2.07
N ASP A 13 8.46 -7.78 2.56
CA ASP A 13 9.64 -7.84 3.44
C ASP A 13 9.19 -8.11 4.88
N ILE A 14 9.18 -9.39 5.26
CA ILE A 14 8.75 -9.84 6.58
C ILE A 14 9.70 -9.40 7.68
N GLU A 15 11.00 -9.29 7.38
CA GLU A 15 12.00 -8.84 8.35
C GLU A 15 11.84 -7.34 8.63
N LEU A 16 11.57 -6.54 7.61
CA LEU A 16 11.21 -5.14 7.75
C LEU A 16 9.97 -4.98 8.64
N LEU A 17 8.91 -5.74 8.38
CA LEU A 17 7.68 -5.75 9.20
C LEU A 17 7.97 -6.09 10.66
N TYR A 18 8.78 -7.10 10.90
CA TYR A 18 9.16 -7.53 12.24
C TYR A 18 9.90 -6.44 13.00
N GLN A 19 10.89 -5.81 12.37
CA GLN A 19 11.69 -4.75 12.98
C GLN A 19 10.87 -3.48 13.27
N ILE A 20 9.97 -3.10 12.37
CA ILE A 20 9.06 -1.97 12.58
C ILE A 20 8.13 -2.25 13.77
N ALA A 21 7.50 -3.43 13.81
CA ALA A 21 6.56 -3.77 14.87
C ALA A 21 7.23 -3.90 16.25
N GLN A 22 8.47 -4.35 16.30
CA GLN A 22 9.27 -4.37 17.54
C GLN A 22 9.59 -2.98 18.06
N GLN A 23 9.86 -2.02 17.18
CA GLN A 23 10.24 -0.66 17.57
C GLN A 23 9.05 0.25 17.85
N ARG A 24 7.83 -0.12 17.42
CA ARG A 24 6.58 0.63 17.64
C ARG A 24 5.55 -0.20 18.40
N THR A 25 5.90 -0.59 19.61
CA THR A 25 5.05 -1.44 20.47
C THR A 25 3.74 -0.77 20.91
N ASN A 26 3.64 0.54 20.77
CA ASN A 26 2.44 1.34 21.01
C ASN A 26 1.50 1.44 19.79
N TYR A 27 1.89 0.92 18.63
CA TYR A 27 1.04 0.81 17.44
C TYR A 27 0.55 -0.62 17.27
N ASN A 28 -0.68 -0.78 16.81
CA ASN A 28 -1.22 -2.07 16.41
C ASN A 28 -0.98 -2.28 14.92
N PHE A 29 -0.36 -3.39 14.55
CA PHE A 29 -0.16 -3.79 13.16
C PHE A 29 -1.17 -4.86 12.80
N VAL A 30 -2.02 -4.61 11.80
CA VAL A 30 -3.14 -5.47 11.41
C VAL A 30 -2.95 -5.95 9.99
N PHE A 31 -2.89 -7.26 9.81
CA PHE A 31 -2.71 -7.90 8.50
C PHE A 31 -3.95 -8.69 8.13
N VAL A 32 -4.56 -8.34 6.98
CA VAL A 32 -5.76 -8.98 6.43
C VAL A 32 -5.40 -9.68 5.13
N GLY A 33 -5.41 -11.00 5.14
CA GLY A 33 -5.11 -11.82 3.97
C GLY A 33 -4.55 -13.20 4.32
N PRO A 34 -4.49 -14.11 3.35
CA PRO A 34 -3.88 -15.42 3.54
C PRO A 34 -2.36 -15.31 3.66
N GLU A 35 -1.78 -16.19 4.45
CA GLU A 35 -0.35 -16.25 4.74
C GLU A 35 0.32 -17.43 4.05
N ASP A 36 1.58 -17.26 3.60
CA ASP A 36 2.42 -18.39 3.23
C ASP A 36 3.03 -19.07 4.47
N ASN A 37 3.65 -20.24 4.27
CA ASN A 37 4.24 -21.02 5.36
C ASN A 37 5.37 -20.28 6.12
N VAL A 38 6.05 -19.36 5.48
CA VAL A 38 7.14 -18.59 6.09
C VAL A 38 6.55 -17.53 7.02
N PHE A 39 5.49 -16.83 6.58
CA PHE A 39 4.76 -15.90 7.43
C PHE A 39 4.19 -16.57 8.66
N ILE A 40 3.49 -17.71 8.50
CA ILE A 40 2.87 -18.47 9.61
C ILE A 40 3.90 -18.86 10.69
N GLN A 41 5.13 -19.19 10.29
CA GLN A 41 6.18 -19.66 11.22
C GLN A 41 7.03 -18.51 11.77
N HIS A 42 6.88 -17.30 11.29
CA HIS A 42 7.74 -16.19 11.62
C HIS A 42 7.54 -15.66 13.06
N PRO A 43 8.58 -15.21 13.75
CA PRO A 43 8.48 -14.58 15.07
C PRO A 43 7.56 -13.35 15.14
N LEU A 44 7.20 -12.74 14.00
CA LEU A 44 6.21 -11.67 13.89
C LEU A 44 4.89 -12.02 14.59
N HIS A 45 4.46 -13.30 14.52
CA HIS A 45 3.28 -13.82 15.23
C HIS A 45 3.36 -13.79 16.76
N LYS A 46 4.57 -13.65 17.33
CA LYS A 46 4.78 -13.61 18.78
C LYS A 46 4.71 -12.19 19.35
N LEU A 47 4.65 -11.19 18.51
CA LEU A 47 4.54 -9.80 18.93
C LEU A 47 3.10 -9.48 19.38
N LYS A 48 2.96 -8.86 20.56
CA LYS A 48 1.65 -8.59 21.17
C LYS A 48 0.82 -7.53 20.47
N ASN A 49 1.47 -6.74 19.63
CA ASN A 49 0.90 -5.65 18.87
C ASN A 49 0.69 -5.98 17.39
N VAL A 50 0.78 -7.25 17.02
CA VAL A 50 0.59 -7.73 15.65
C VAL A 50 -0.61 -8.68 15.59
N TYR A 51 -1.49 -8.45 14.62
CA TYR A 51 -2.76 -9.17 14.48
C TYR A 51 -2.90 -9.67 13.04
N PHE A 52 -3.11 -10.98 12.88
CA PHE A 52 -3.39 -11.62 11.59
C PHE A 52 -4.86 -12.03 11.57
N LEU A 53 -5.63 -11.49 10.64
CA LEU A 53 -7.08 -11.68 10.56
C LEU A 53 -7.49 -12.73 9.52
N GLY A 54 -6.51 -13.30 8.81
CA GLY A 54 -6.73 -14.28 7.74
C GLY A 54 -7.37 -13.68 6.49
N GLY A 55 -7.67 -14.55 5.52
CA GLY A 55 -8.34 -14.16 4.28
C GLY A 55 -9.77 -13.69 4.53
N LYS A 56 -10.20 -12.70 3.75
CA LYS A 56 -11.55 -12.12 3.78
C LYS A 56 -12.10 -12.04 2.35
N ASP A 57 -13.42 -11.98 2.22
CA ASP A 57 -14.06 -11.73 0.94
C ASP A 57 -13.78 -10.30 0.46
N ILE A 58 -13.74 -10.12 -0.86
CA ILE A 58 -13.37 -8.82 -1.47
C ILE A 58 -14.31 -7.71 -1.01
N GLU A 59 -15.58 -8.04 -0.84
CA GLU A 59 -16.63 -7.11 -0.42
C GLU A 59 -16.44 -6.60 1.02
N GLU A 60 -15.75 -7.38 1.86
CA GLU A 60 -15.46 -7.00 3.26
C GLU A 60 -14.23 -6.09 3.39
N LEU A 61 -13.31 -6.12 2.40
CA LEU A 61 -12.01 -5.44 2.52
C LEU A 61 -12.12 -3.93 2.77
N PRO A 62 -13.06 -3.19 2.18
CA PRO A 62 -13.24 -1.77 2.49
C PRO A 62 -13.49 -1.50 3.97
N ASP A 63 -14.27 -2.33 4.66
CA ASP A 63 -14.60 -2.15 6.07
C ASP A 63 -13.34 -2.28 6.95
N TYR A 64 -12.43 -3.20 6.60
CA TYR A 64 -11.14 -3.32 7.29
C TYR A 64 -10.24 -2.13 7.01
N ILE A 65 -10.14 -1.69 5.75
CA ILE A 65 -9.32 -0.53 5.37
C ILE A 65 -9.83 0.73 6.06
N GLU A 66 -11.14 0.88 6.21
CA GLU A 66 -11.74 2.04 6.89
C GLU A 66 -11.27 2.17 8.35
N GLN A 67 -11.01 1.06 9.04
CA GLN A 67 -10.56 1.06 10.42
C GLN A 67 -9.06 1.35 10.59
N PHE A 68 -8.28 1.34 9.52
CA PHE A 68 -6.85 1.65 9.62
C PHE A 68 -6.62 3.16 9.70
N ASP A 69 -5.71 3.59 10.57
CA ASP A 69 -5.24 4.97 10.62
C ASP A 69 -4.24 5.23 9.48
N VAL A 70 -3.34 4.27 9.22
CA VAL A 70 -2.34 4.30 8.16
C VAL A 70 -2.35 2.95 7.44
N CYS A 71 -2.34 2.97 6.12
CA CYS A 71 -2.12 1.77 5.31
C CYS A 71 -0.64 1.61 4.97
N MET A 72 -0.17 0.37 4.79
CA MET A 72 1.21 0.12 4.41
C MET A 72 1.34 -0.89 3.26
N ASN A 73 2.42 -0.76 2.48
CA ASN A 73 2.81 -1.74 1.46
C ASN A 73 4.32 -1.99 1.51
N PRO A 74 4.80 -2.82 2.46
CA PRO A 74 6.21 -3.10 2.68
C PRO A 74 6.71 -4.15 1.68
N GLN A 75 6.84 -3.74 0.44
CA GLN A 75 7.20 -4.61 -0.66
C GLN A 75 8.70 -4.90 -0.66
N ILE A 76 9.09 -6.18 -0.77
CA ILE A 76 10.49 -6.53 -0.99
C ILE A 76 10.92 -6.12 -2.40
N LEU A 77 12.16 -5.62 -2.55
CA LEU A 77 12.71 -5.27 -3.87
C LEU A 77 13.39 -6.48 -4.48
N ASN A 78 12.78 -7.04 -5.52
CA ASN A 78 13.30 -8.15 -6.32
C ASN A 78 12.82 -8.02 -7.78
N ASP A 79 13.24 -8.92 -8.66
CA ASP A 79 12.89 -8.91 -10.09
C ASP A 79 11.37 -8.99 -10.36
N ILE A 80 10.59 -9.53 -9.41
CA ILE A 80 9.13 -9.64 -9.52
C ILE A 80 8.44 -8.33 -9.15
N THR A 81 8.98 -7.63 -8.16
CA THR A 81 8.31 -6.51 -7.51
C THR A 81 8.78 -5.15 -8.00
N ILE A 82 10.00 -5.05 -8.53
CA ILE A 82 10.62 -3.78 -8.91
C ILE A 82 9.83 -2.98 -9.96
N GLY A 83 9.15 -3.69 -10.88
CA GLY A 83 8.30 -3.11 -11.92
C GLY A 83 6.79 -3.20 -11.64
N ASN A 84 6.40 -3.65 -10.47
CA ASN A 84 5.01 -3.87 -10.13
C ASN A 84 4.24 -2.55 -9.95
N TYR A 85 3.01 -2.51 -10.48
CA TYR A 85 2.02 -1.48 -10.15
C TYR A 85 1.10 -2.04 -9.04
N PRO A 86 1.22 -1.58 -7.80
CA PRO A 86 0.45 -2.15 -6.69
C PRO A 86 -0.95 -1.54 -6.61
N LEU A 87 -1.95 -2.18 -7.24
CA LEU A 87 -3.36 -1.73 -7.25
C LEU A 87 -3.91 -1.36 -5.86
N LYS A 88 -3.47 -2.06 -4.81
CA LYS A 88 -3.89 -1.74 -3.43
C LYS A 88 -3.57 -0.31 -2.98
N ILE A 89 -2.57 0.34 -3.58
CA ILE A 89 -2.27 1.74 -3.30
C ILE A 89 -3.41 2.63 -3.77
N ASP A 90 -3.94 2.39 -4.98
CA ASP A 90 -5.11 3.13 -5.45
C ASP A 90 -6.34 2.86 -4.56
N GLU A 91 -6.52 1.63 -4.08
CA GLU A 91 -7.61 1.27 -3.16
C GLU A 91 -7.48 2.02 -1.83
N TYR A 92 -6.28 2.09 -1.24
CA TYR A 92 -6.02 2.83 0.00
C TYR A 92 -6.26 4.34 -0.19
N LEU A 93 -5.75 4.90 -1.28
CA LEU A 93 -5.93 6.32 -1.61
C LEU A 93 -7.38 6.66 -1.94
N ALA A 94 -8.13 5.76 -2.60
CA ALA A 94 -9.56 5.94 -2.87
C ALA A 94 -10.39 6.03 -1.58
N MET A 95 -9.93 5.39 -0.50
CA MET A 95 -10.52 5.53 0.83
C MET A 95 -9.92 6.69 1.64
N GLY A 96 -9.04 7.47 1.03
CA GLY A 96 -8.41 8.65 1.62
C GLY A 96 -7.36 8.33 2.69
N LYS A 97 -6.87 7.09 2.76
CA LYS A 97 -5.94 6.65 3.80
C LYS A 97 -4.52 7.18 3.58
N PRO A 98 -3.87 7.76 4.59
CA PRO A 98 -2.44 7.95 4.58
C PRO A 98 -1.75 6.60 4.35
N THR A 99 -0.80 6.54 3.44
CA THR A 99 -0.19 5.27 3.02
C THR A 99 1.33 5.38 3.02
N VAL A 100 1.99 4.35 3.54
CA VAL A 100 3.45 4.19 3.54
C VAL A 100 3.81 2.99 2.68
N ALA A 101 4.77 3.14 1.76
CA ALA A 101 5.15 2.06 0.85
C ALA A 101 6.65 2.03 0.58
N THR A 102 7.15 0.84 0.22
CA THR A 102 8.51 0.69 -0.28
C THR A 102 8.68 1.51 -1.55
N GLU A 103 9.78 2.28 -1.64
CA GLU A 103 10.11 3.07 -2.81
C GLU A 103 10.53 2.15 -3.97
N THR A 104 9.69 2.09 -5.01
CA THR A 104 10.00 1.52 -6.31
C THR A 104 9.99 2.61 -7.37
N HIS A 105 10.43 2.33 -8.60
CA HIS A 105 10.31 3.30 -9.71
C HIS A 105 8.85 3.74 -9.89
N THR A 106 7.91 2.79 -9.96
CA THR A 106 6.49 3.08 -10.09
C THR A 106 5.95 3.93 -8.94
N MET A 107 6.34 3.61 -7.70
CA MET A 107 5.90 4.37 -6.52
C MET A 107 6.43 5.80 -6.55
N ARG A 108 7.68 6.00 -6.95
CA ARG A 108 8.29 7.33 -7.08
C ARG A 108 7.63 8.15 -8.19
N ASP A 109 7.46 7.55 -9.36
CA ASP A 109 7.01 8.27 -10.56
C ASP A 109 5.52 8.63 -10.51
N ILE A 110 4.68 7.78 -9.88
CA ILE A 110 3.22 7.92 -9.91
C ILE A 110 2.68 8.42 -8.56
N PHE A 111 3.16 7.88 -7.44
CA PHE A 111 2.49 8.02 -6.14
C PHE A 111 3.23 8.93 -5.15
N SER A 112 4.45 9.40 -5.44
CA SER A 112 5.31 10.11 -4.47
C SER A 112 4.68 11.37 -3.85
N LYS A 113 3.72 12.00 -4.51
CA LYS A 113 3.00 13.15 -3.97
C LYS A 113 1.98 12.77 -2.89
N TYR A 114 1.46 11.54 -2.91
CA TYR A 114 0.30 11.10 -2.12
C TYR A 114 0.60 9.95 -1.16
N VAL A 115 1.81 9.37 -1.28
CA VAL A 115 2.26 8.22 -0.50
C VAL A 115 3.63 8.53 0.11
N PHE A 116 3.81 8.21 1.38
CA PHE A 116 5.11 8.28 2.04
C PHE A 116 5.96 7.10 1.57
N LEU A 117 7.13 7.39 1.00
CA LEU A 117 8.04 6.37 0.47
C LEU A 117 9.19 6.13 1.43
N ALA A 118 9.58 4.85 1.56
CA ALA A 118 10.65 4.44 2.44
C ALA A 118 11.43 3.26 1.84
N THR A 119 12.72 3.15 2.16
CA THR A 119 13.62 2.11 1.64
C THR A 119 14.18 1.20 2.74
N ASN A 120 14.07 1.61 4.00
CA ASN A 120 14.62 0.91 5.16
C ASN A 120 13.74 1.13 6.40
N VAL A 121 14.08 0.44 7.51
CA VAL A 121 13.31 0.47 8.76
C VAL A 121 13.16 1.88 9.30
N ASP A 122 14.24 2.66 9.39
CA ASP A 122 14.22 4.00 10.00
C ASP A 122 13.36 4.97 9.18
N GLU A 123 13.42 4.88 7.86
CA GLU A 123 12.56 5.65 6.97
C GLU A 123 11.10 5.23 7.10
N TYR A 124 10.80 3.91 7.21
CA TYR A 124 9.44 3.42 7.45
C TYR A 124 8.87 3.93 8.77
N LEU A 125 9.66 3.91 9.84
CA LEU A 125 9.25 4.44 11.15
C LEU A 125 8.93 5.93 11.05
N THR A 126 9.78 6.70 10.41
CA THR A 126 9.58 8.14 10.19
C THR A 126 8.35 8.40 9.32
N ALA A 127 8.17 7.65 8.23
CA ALA A 127 7.06 7.77 7.32
C ALA A 127 5.71 7.42 7.99
N ILE A 128 5.68 6.38 8.84
CA ILE A 128 4.49 6.04 9.63
C ILE A 128 4.14 7.16 10.60
N ASP A 129 5.13 7.67 11.33
CA ASP A 129 4.92 8.76 12.29
C ASP A 129 4.41 10.03 11.57
N GLN A 130 4.91 10.36 10.38
CA GLN A 130 4.40 11.44 9.52
C GLN A 130 2.99 11.17 9.02
N ALA A 131 2.71 9.97 8.50
CA ALA A 131 1.39 9.58 8.00
C ALA A 131 0.31 9.70 9.08
N LEU A 132 0.63 9.36 10.33
CA LEU A 132 -0.27 9.52 11.48
C LEU A 132 -0.64 10.99 11.76
N THR A 133 0.17 11.96 11.37
CA THR A 133 -0.19 13.38 11.51
C THR A 133 -1.28 13.83 10.55
N GLU A 134 -1.50 13.06 9.45
CA GLU A 134 -2.46 13.40 8.39
C GLU A 134 -3.81 12.67 8.51
N ILE A 135 -4.05 11.86 9.55
CA ILE A 135 -5.27 11.05 9.68
C ILE A 135 -6.56 11.89 9.76
N ASN A 136 -6.47 13.10 10.32
CA ASN A 136 -7.59 14.03 10.45
C ASN A 136 -7.52 15.20 9.46
N ASP A 137 -6.57 15.21 8.54
CA ASP A 137 -6.44 16.23 7.51
C ASP A 137 -7.41 15.97 6.36
N LEU A 138 -8.53 16.71 6.36
CA LEU A 138 -9.59 16.54 5.36
C LEU A 138 -9.15 17.00 3.96
N GLU A 139 -8.25 17.95 3.84
CA GLU A 139 -7.71 18.41 2.56
C GLU A 139 -6.83 17.31 1.95
N LYS A 140 -5.89 16.78 2.72
CA LYS A 140 -5.05 15.64 2.30
C LYS A 140 -5.87 14.39 1.98
N LYS A 141 -6.90 14.10 2.78
CA LYS A 141 -7.84 13.02 2.50
C LYS A 141 -8.50 13.19 1.13
N LYS A 142 -9.00 14.40 0.85
CA LYS A 142 -9.63 14.71 -0.43
C LYS A 142 -8.65 14.61 -1.59
N GLU A 143 -7.43 15.14 -1.45
CA GLU A 143 -6.39 15.04 -2.48
C GLU A 143 -6.09 13.58 -2.86
N ARG A 144 -5.99 12.67 -1.86
CA ARG A 144 -5.77 11.23 -2.09
C ARG A 144 -6.91 10.59 -2.87
N ILE A 145 -8.16 10.88 -2.48
CA ILE A 145 -9.37 10.37 -3.15
C ILE A 145 -9.44 10.87 -4.60
N ASP A 146 -9.28 12.18 -4.80
CA ASP A 146 -9.33 12.78 -6.14
C ASP A 146 -8.24 12.18 -7.06
N PHE A 147 -7.04 11.96 -6.53
CA PHE A 147 -5.96 11.32 -7.27
C PHE A 147 -6.29 9.87 -7.66
N ALA A 148 -6.77 9.05 -6.72
CA ALA A 148 -7.14 7.67 -6.99
C ALA A 148 -8.23 7.57 -8.08
N HIS A 149 -9.18 8.50 -8.11
CA HIS A 149 -10.20 8.56 -9.17
C HIS A 149 -9.61 8.77 -10.57
N THR A 150 -8.41 9.35 -10.71
CA THR A 150 -7.75 9.50 -12.02
C THR A 150 -7.24 8.16 -12.57
N HIS A 151 -7.10 7.13 -11.72
CA HIS A 151 -6.60 5.79 -12.06
C HIS A 151 -7.70 4.75 -12.25
N SER A 152 -8.97 5.18 -12.36
CA SER A 152 -10.09 4.27 -12.62
C SER A 152 -9.91 3.50 -13.93
N TRP A 153 -10.49 2.30 -14.01
CA TRP A 153 -10.50 1.48 -15.23
C TRP A 153 -11.04 2.25 -16.44
N THR A 154 -12.10 3.04 -16.25
CA THR A 154 -12.66 3.90 -17.30
C THR A 154 -11.61 4.87 -17.83
N ASN A 155 -10.90 5.57 -16.94
CA ASN A 155 -9.87 6.52 -17.34
C ASN A 155 -8.68 5.84 -18.02
N SER A 156 -8.27 4.67 -17.56
CA SER A 156 -7.20 3.87 -18.16
C SER A 156 -7.57 3.42 -19.57
N VAL A 157 -8.77 2.90 -19.77
CA VAL A 157 -9.29 2.50 -21.08
C VAL A 157 -9.38 3.70 -22.02
N ASN A 158 -9.91 4.83 -21.55
CA ASN A 158 -10.01 6.05 -22.36
C ASN A 158 -8.63 6.57 -22.81
N LYS A 159 -7.60 6.52 -21.95
CA LYS A 159 -6.22 6.86 -22.33
C LYS A 159 -5.68 5.96 -23.42
N ILE A 160 -5.96 4.64 -23.38
CA ILE A 160 -5.56 3.68 -24.42
C ILE A 160 -6.24 4.04 -25.76
N TYR A 161 -7.55 4.23 -25.76
CA TYR A 161 -8.28 4.63 -26.99
C TYR A 161 -7.74 5.93 -27.56
N HIS A 162 -7.55 6.95 -26.74
CA HIS A 162 -6.98 8.23 -27.17
C HIS A 162 -5.59 8.04 -27.81
N SER A 163 -4.73 7.23 -27.24
CA SER A 163 -3.40 6.92 -27.79
C SER A 163 -3.48 6.21 -29.16
N ILE A 164 -4.45 5.30 -29.33
CA ILE A 164 -4.70 4.62 -30.61
C ILE A 164 -5.18 5.63 -31.68
N GLU A 165 -6.06 6.55 -31.33
CA GLU A 165 -6.53 7.57 -32.25
C GLU A 165 -5.42 8.52 -32.68
N LEU A 166 -4.60 9.00 -31.76
CA LEU A 166 -3.43 9.82 -32.07
C LEU A 166 -2.47 9.09 -33.04
N PHE A 167 -2.21 7.83 -32.80
CA PHE A 167 -1.35 7.02 -33.69
C PHE A 167 -1.94 6.84 -35.09
N LYS A 168 -3.23 6.62 -35.23
CA LYS A 168 -3.92 6.55 -36.53
C LYS A 168 -3.81 7.86 -37.30
N ASN A 169 -4.02 8.97 -36.62
CA ASN A 169 -3.98 10.32 -37.22
C ASN A 169 -2.56 10.79 -37.60
N SER A 170 -1.53 10.25 -36.95
CA SER A 170 -0.13 10.57 -37.25
C SER A 170 0.44 9.83 -38.47
N LYS A 171 -0.30 8.85 -39.03
CA LYS A 171 0.09 8.09 -40.20
C LYS A 171 -0.57 8.57 -41.52
N ILE A 172 -1.31 9.66 -41.49
CA ILE A 172 -1.89 10.37 -42.65
C ILE A 172 -1.07 11.62 -42.90
#